data_91b9aeecab8f272fe192efc60193d318
#
_entry.id   91b9aeecab8f272fe192efc60193d318
#
_cell.length_a   1.000
_cell.length_b   1.000
_cell.length_c   1.000
_cell.angle_alpha   90.00
_cell.angle_beta   90.00
_cell.angle_gamma   90.00
#
_symmetry.space_group_name_H-M   'P 1'
#
loop_
_entity.id
_entity.type
_entity.pdbx_description
1 polymer ?
#
loop_
_entity_poly.entity_id
_entity_poly.type
_entity_poly.pdbx_seq_one_letter_code
_entity_poly.pdbx_strand_id
1 'polypeptide(L)'
;MNIETRDTPPFRVILLSGEVDLHSSPQARQAILDGLKTGKPLLVDLSGVSYMDSSGVASLVEGYQTARKQGLAFGLAAPEGPAMSVLKLARLDKVFPIHASLEERLSRG
;
A
#
# COMPACT_ATOMS: atom_id res chain seq x y z
N MET A 1 -14.47 -2.53 3.13
CA MET A 1 -13.00 -2.66 3.17
C MET A 1 -12.54 -3.02 4.56
N ASN A 2 -11.58 -3.90 4.66
CA ASN A 2 -10.96 -4.23 5.94
C ASN A 2 -9.50 -3.79 5.92
N ILE A 3 -9.02 -3.35 7.07
CA ILE A 3 -7.63 -2.92 7.25
C ILE A 3 -7.06 -3.69 8.43
N GLU A 4 -5.93 -4.34 8.20
CA GLU A 4 -5.16 -4.98 9.28
C GLU A 4 -3.78 -4.34 9.30
N THR A 5 -3.26 -4.07 10.48
CA THR A 5 -1.94 -3.49 10.65
C THR A 5 -1.07 -4.44 11.47
N ARG A 6 0.14 -4.68 10.98
CA ARG A 6 1.11 -5.55 11.66
C ARG A 6 2.45 -4.86 11.75
N ASP A 7 3.16 -5.13 12.83
CA ASP A 7 4.56 -4.77 12.94
C ASP A 7 5.40 -6.01 12.69
N THR A 8 6.09 -6.00 11.55
CA THR A 8 7.01 -7.08 11.18
C THR A 8 8.36 -6.42 10.95
N PRO A 9 9.18 -6.29 12.00
CA PRO A 9 10.40 -5.50 11.90
C PRO A 9 11.28 -5.89 10.72
N PRO A 10 11.85 -4.91 10.04
CA PRO A 10 11.80 -3.47 10.32
C PRO A 10 10.54 -2.75 9.82
N PHE A 11 9.59 -3.46 9.24
CA PHE A 11 8.45 -2.88 8.54
C PHE A 11 7.21 -2.72 9.40
N ARG A 12 6.45 -1.67 9.10
CA ARG A 12 5.03 -1.60 9.40
C ARG A 12 4.29 -2.10 8.15
N VAL A 13 3.38 -3.06 8.33
CA VAL A 13 2.63 -3.66 7.23
C VAL A 13 1.16 -3.29 7.37
N ILE A 14 0.58 -2.77 6.28
CA ILE A 14 -0.84 -2.47 6.18
C ILE A 14 -1.45 -3.47 5.19
N LEU A 15 -2.41 -4.26 5.64
CA LEU A 15 -3.10 -5.21 4.77
C LEU A 15 -4.50 -4.67 4.47
N LEU A 16 -4.73 -4.37 3.20
CA LEU A 16 -6.02 -3.89 2.72
C LEU A 16 -6.75 -5.05 2.04
N SER A 17 -8.06 -5.16 2.27
CA SER A 17 -8.88 -6.14 1.59
C SER A 17 -10.26 -5.58 1.30
N GLY A 18 -10.92 -6.14 0.28
CA GLY A 18 -12.22 -5.69 -0.17
C GLY A 18 -12.13 -4.53 -1.15
N GLU A 19 -13.14 -3.67 -1.15
CA GLU A 19 -13.21 -2.56 -2.09
C GLU A 19 -12.56 -1.32 -1.52
N VAL A 20 -11.63 -0.74 -2.28
CA VAL A 20 -10.97 0.52 -1.92
C VAL A 20 -11.50 1.58 -2.87
N ASP A 21 -12.59 2.23 -2.46
CA ASP A 21 -13.33 3.17 -3.26
C ASP A 21 -13.39 4.55 -2.58
N LEU A 22 -14.19 5.44 -3.14
CA LEU A 22 -14.31 6.79 -2.62
C LEU A 22 -14.77 6.83 -1.15
N HIS A 23 -15.59 5.87 -0.74
CA HIS A 23 -16.08 5.82 0.65
C HIS A 23 -15.04 5.28 1.62
N SER A 24 -14.23 4.33 1.19
CA SER A 24 -13.28 3.63 2.07
C SER A 24 -11.85 4.17 1.97
N SER A 25 -11.51 4.86 0.88
CA SER A 25 -10.14 5.34 0.69
C SER A 25 -9.66 6.30 1.80
N PRO A 26 -10.51 7.13 2.44
CA PRO A 26 -10.02 7.94 3.55
C PRO A 26 -9.49 7.11 4.72
N GLN A 27 -10.09 5.95 4.99
CA GLN A 27 -9.62 5.04 6.03
C GLN A 27 -8.27 4.42 5.65
N ALA A 28 -8.11 4.01 4.39
CA ALA A 28 -6.86 3.48 3.90
C ALA A 28 -5.76 4.54 3.98
N ARG A 29 -6.06 5.75 3.55
CA ARG A 29 -5.14 6.87 3.64
C ARG A 29 -4.68 7.12 5.07
N GLN A 30 -5.63 7.14 6.00
CA GLN A 30 -5.30 7.39 7.41
C GLN A 30 -4.41 6.29 7.99
N ALA A 31 -4.71 5.04 7.68
CA ALA A 31 -3.89 3.92 8.16
C ALA A 31 -2.46 4.01 7.63
N ILE A 32 -2.30 4.37 6.36
CA ILE A 32 -0.99 4.53 5.74
C ILE A 32 -0.21 5.67 6.40
N LEU A 33 -0.85 6.83 6.57
CA LEU A 33 -0.18 7.98 7.18
C LEU A 33 0.17 7.73 8.64
N ASP A 34 -0.73 7.08 9.39
CA ASP A 34 -0.44 6.70 10.77
C ASP A 34 0.72 5.72 10.85
N GLY A 35 0.78 4.78 9.91
CA GLY A 35 1.91 3.85 9.83
C GLY A 35 3.23 4.56 9.62
N LEU A 36 3.25 5.57 8.75
CA LEU A 36 4.47 6.33 8.48
C LEU A 36 4.91 7.18 9.66
N LYS A 37 3.98 7.58 10.53
CA LYS A 37 4.33 8.33 11.74
C LYS A 37 5.18 7.53 12.72
N THR A 38 5.19 6.21 12.58
CA THR A 38 6.04 5.36 13.44
C THR A 38 7.51 5.44 13.09
N GLY A 39 7.85 6.03 11.94
CA GLY A 39 9.23 6.11 11.48
C GLY A 39 9.76 4.84 10.85
N LYS A 40 8.90 3.88 10.59
CA LYS A 40 9.28 2.59 9.99
C LYS A 40 8.99 2.57 8.50
N PRO A 41 9.79 1.84 7.72
CA PRO A 41 9.41 1.60 6.32
C PRO A 41 8.07 0.89 6.26
N LEU A 42 7.30 1.17 5.20
CA LEU A 42 5.93 0.71 5.09
C LEU A 42 5.75 -0.21 3.89
N LEU A 43 5.03 -1.31 4.11
CA LEU A 43 4.55 -2.18 3.04
C LEU A 43 3.03 -2.20 3.08
N VAL A 44 2.41 -2.03 1.92
CA VAL A 44 0.96 -2.13 1.79
C VAL A 44 0.65 -3.38 0.98
N ASP A 45 -0.02 -4.34 1.61
CA ASP A 45 -0.41 -5.59 0.97
C ASP A 45 -1.77 -5.40 0.30
N LEU A 46 -1.82 -5.65 -0.99
CA LEU A 46 -3.02 -5.47 -1.81
C LEU A 46 -3.61 -6.81 -2.27
N SER A 47 -3.12 -7.94 -1.74
CA SER A 47 -3.55 -9.26 -2.21
C SER A 47 -5.04 -9.51 -2.00
N GLY A 48 -5.63 -8.90 -0.98
CA GLY A 48 -7.06 -9.06 -0.69
C GLY A 48 -7.97 -8.01 -1.32
N VAL A 49 -7.42 -7.10 -2.13
CA VAL A 49 -8.21 -6.02 -2.74
C VAL A 49 -8.98 -6.57 -3.91
N SER A 50 -10.32 -6.47 -3.85
CA SER A 50 -11.22 -6.93 -4.90
C SER A 50 -11.61 -5.83 -5.89
N TYR A 51 -11.43 -4.57 -5.52
CA TYR A 51 -11.74 -3.42 -6.35
C TYR A 51 -10.95 -2.21 -5.86
N MET A 52 -10.47 -1.40 -6.79
CA MET A 52 -9.79 -0.14 -6.47
C MET A 52 -10.08 0.86 -7.57
N ASP A 53 -10.45 2.08 -7.17
CA ASP A 53 -10.65 3.18 -8.10
C ASP A 53 -9.55 4.23 -7.91
N SER A 54 -9.71 5.36 -8.58
CA SER A 54 -8.70 6.43 -8.54
C SER A 54 -8.51 7.01 -7.14
N SER A 55 -9.52 6.96 -6.27
CA SER A 55 -9.38 7.47 -4.90
C SER A 55 -8.46 6.56 -4.07
N GLY A 56 -8.53 5.24 -4.30
CA GLY A 56 -7.61 4.30 -3.68
C GLY A 56 -6.19 4.52 -4.15
N VAL A 57 -6.02 4.69 -5.47
CA VAL A 57 -4.70 4.99 -6.04
C VAL A 57 -4.13 6.28 -5.44
N ALA A 58 -4.95 7.32 -5.31
CA ALA A 58 -4.51 8.59 -4.73
C ALA A 58 -4.01 8.42 -3.29
N SER A 59 -4.66 7.55 -2.51
CA SER A 59 -4.22 7.25 -1.15
C SER A 59 -2.83 6.62 -1.14
N LEU A 60 -2.56 5.70 -2.07
CA LEU A 60 -1.24 5.07 -2.19
C LEU A 60 -0.19 6.08 -2.63
N VAL A 61 -0.52 6.95 -3.58
CA VAL A 61 0.41 7.98 -4.06
C VAL A 61 0.77 8.93 -2.93
N GLU A 62 -0.22 9.37 -2.16
CA GLU A 62 0.05 10.27 -1.03
C GLU A 62 0.95 9.61 0.00
N GLY A 63 0.71 8.33 0.31
CA GLY A 63 1.57 7.58 1.22
C GLY A 63 3.01 7.49 0.72
N TYR A 64 3.17 7.19 -0.56
CA TYR A 64 4.49 7.11 -1.18
C TYR A 64 5.23 8.44 -1.10
N GLN A 65 4.56 9.54 -1.42
CA GLN A 65 5.17 10.87 -1.38
C GLN A 65 5.55 11.25 0.05
N THR A 66 4.69 10.95 1.01
CA THR A 66 4.96 11.22 2.42
C THR A 66 6.17 10.43 2.91
N ALA A 67 6.23 9.14 2.54
CA ALA A 67 7.37 8.29 2.90
C ALA A 67 8.68 8.85 2.33
N ARG A 68 8.66 9.28 1.08
CA ARG A 68 9.86 9.87 0.46
C ARG A 68 10.34 11.11 1.20
N LYS A 69 9.42 11.96 1.64
CA LYS A 69 9.78 13.16 2.40
C LYS A 69 10.41 12.80 3.74
N GLN A 70 10.02 11.67 4.31
CA GLN A 70 10.55 11.20 5.59
C GLN A 70 11.79 10.32 5.44
N GLY A 71 12.20 10.03 4.21
CA GLY A 71 13.32 9.14 3.96
C GLY A 71 13.02 7.68 4.25
N LEU A 72 11.75 7.29 4.22
CA LEU A 72 11.31 5.93 4.50
C LEU A 72 11.01 5.18 3.21
N ALA A 73 11.32 3.88 3.17
CA ALA A 73 10.94 3.02 2.06
C ALA A 73 9.43 2.79 2.11
N PHE A 74 8.82 2.67 0.92
CA PHE A 74 7.40 2.40 0.76
C PHE A 74 7.24 1.44 -0.41
N GLY A 75 6.58 0.32 -0.19
CA GLY A 75 6.37 -0.66 -1.24
C GLY A 75 4.96 -1.23 -1.22
N LEU A 76 4.57 -1.80 -2.35
CA LEU A 76 3.30 -2.51 -2.51
C LEU A 76 3.60 -3.99 -2.65
N ALA A 77 2.80 -4.82 -1.98
CA ALA A 77 2.93 -6.27 -2.07
C ALA A 77 1.70 -6.86 -2.74
N ALA A 78 1.93 -7.78 -3.66
CA ALA A 78 0.90 -8.60 -4.31
C ALA A 78 -0.26 -7.80 -4.90
N PRO A 79 -0.03 -6.69 -5.64
CA PRO A 79 -1.14 -6.05 -6.36
C PRO A 79 -1.53 -6.95 -7.51
N GLU A 80 -2.76 -7.48 -7.46
CA GLU A 80 -3.27 -8.39 -8.46
C GLU A 80 -4.64 -7.90 -8.93
N GLY A 81 -5.09 -8.44 -10.09
CA GLY A 81 -6.41 -8.17 -10.61
C GLY A 81 -6.72 -6.68 -10.70
N PRO A 82 -7.82 -6.22 -10.04
CA PRO A 82 -8.25 -4.83 -10.16
C PRO A 82 -7.21 -3.81 -9.70
N ALA A 83 -6.48 -4.10 -8.62
CA ALA A 83 -5.48 -3.18 -8.11
C ALA A 83 -4.34 -3.00 -9.12
N MET A 84 -3.83 -4.09 -9.68
CA MET A 84 -2.76 -4.01 -10.67
C MET A 84 -3.26 -3.33 -11.95
N SER A 85 -4.48 -3.60 -12.38
CA SER A 85 -5.05 -2.99 -13.59
C SER A 85 -5.08 -1.47 -13.47
N VAL A 86 -5.54 -0.96 -12.32
CA VAL A 86 -5.62 0.48 -12.09
C VAL A 86 -4.22 1.10 -12.03
N LEU A 87 -3.28 0.43 -11.37
CA LEU A 87 -1.90 0.92 -11.30
C LEU A 87 -1.28 1.01 -12.69
N LYS A 88 -1.51 0.01 -13.55
CA LYS A 88 -0.98 0.00 -14.91
C LYS A 88 -1.61 1.09 -15.76
N LEU A 89 -2.92 1.30 -15.64
CA LEU A 89 -3.61 2.36 -16.38
C LEU A 89 -3.07 3.73 -16.01
N ALA A 90 -2.73 3.95 -14.74
CA ALA A 90 -2.18 5.19 -14.27
C ALA A 90 -0.66 5.27 -14.46
N ARG A 91 -0.04 4.22 -15.01
CA ARG A 91 1.42 4.10 -15.20
C ARG A 91 2.19 4.18 -13.89
N LEU A 92 1.56 3.78 -12.80
CA LEU A 92 2.17 3.82 -11.48
C LEU A 92 2.84 2.50 -11.10
N ASP A 93 2.62 1.44 -11.87
CA ASP A 93 3.28 0.16 -11.66
C ASP A 93 4.81 0.25 -11.77
N LYS A 94 5.33 1.31 -12.40
CA LYS A 94 6.76 1.56 -12.50
C LYS A 94 7.27 2.59 -11.49
N VAL A 95 6.36 3.28 -10.82
CA VAL A 95 6.71 4.29 -9.81
C VAL A 95 6.88 3.66 -8.45
N PHE A 96 5.95 2.79 -8.06
CA PHE A 96 6.02 2.10 -6.78
C PHE A 96 6.98 0.92 -6.85
N PRO A 97 7.78 0.68 -5.80
CA PRO A 97 8.39 -0.64 -5.62
C PRO A 97 7.28 -1.67 -5.42
N ILE A 98 7.24 -2.66 -6.30
CA ILE A 98 6.21 -3.69 -6.28
C ILE A 98 6.86 -5.03 -6.03
N HIS A 99 6.33 -5.77 -5.05
CA HIS A 99 6.81 -7.09 -4.66
C HIS A 99 5.76 -8.13 -4.99
N ALA A 100 6.18 -9.31 -5.41
CA ALA A 100 5.27 -10.37 -5.82
C ALA A 100 4.35 -10.80 -4.67
N SER A 101 4.88 -10.79 -3.45
CA SER A 101 4.10 -11.10 -2.25
C SER A 101 4.72 -10.42 -1.05
N LEU A 102 3.93 -10.30 0.01
CA LEU A 102 4.43 -9.80 1.29
C LEU A 102 5.53 -10.70 1.83
N GLU A 103 5.33 -12.02 1.75
CA GLU A 103 6.28 -13.00 2.22
C GLU A 103 7.62 -12.87 1.50
N GLU A 104 7.59 -12.72 0.18
CA GLU A 104 8.81 -12.56 -0.61
C GLU A 104 9.61 -11.34 -0.14
N ARG A 105 8.95 -10.20 0.08
CA ARG A 105 9.66 -9.00 0.51
C ARG A 105 10.22 -9.15 1.92
N LEU A 106 9.44 -9.72 2.84
CA LEU A 106 9.87 -9.86 4.23
C LEU A 106 11.01 -10.85 4.37
N SER A 107 11.04 -11.89 3.53
CA SER A 107 12.09 -12.92 3.60
C SER A 107 13.45 -12.43 3.13
N ARG A 108 13.50 -11.34 2.38
CA ARG A 108 14.78 -10.77 1.93
C ARG A 108 15.48 -9.95 3.01
N GLY A 109 14.82 -9.76 4.13
CA GLY A 109 15.36 -8.93 5.19
C GLY A 109 15.29 -7.47 4.89
#